data_f8ddad40a3222a10b75d951493122a6a
#
_entry.id   f8ddad40a3222a10b75d951493122a6a
#
_cell.length_a   1.000
_cell.length_b   1.000
_cell.length_c   1.000
_cell.angle_alpha   90.00
_cell.angle_beta   90.00
_cell.angle_gamma   90.00
#
_symmetry.space_group_name_H-M   'P 1'
#
loop_
_entity.id
_entity.type
_entity.pdbx_description
1 polymer ?
#
loop_
_entity_poly.entity_id
_entity_poly.type
_entity_poly.pdbx_seq_one_letter_code
_entity_poly.pdbx_strand_id
1 'polypeptide(L)'
;MLGLPLLEGFMPRQAAAQTATRSPFVIIVVSDNGVVQAGVTLGGQAETERFWPTATGTLTKASMLADKPTRSTGELSDHAERLLIVRGVNLPYGSNGCSHSAADAQILTGAKITAGSTNCLATGISVDTAIAKAKNPPGRDPLVLHAGMFSPGGTGFDIPGYVSYVAAKQARVYIDSPYKAYQSIIGVVGNGTMASAADTQAQTLRAARSKSINDLLRPQIKDLLARPELSSSDLDRLNQHLTAIRDIEVKLSTTTFTVPDADVASMKQMDPKPYDQANREAAIRLHMELMAFSVAADYSRVAVLKIGDRIDDHQYTMNGQTFKFHDASHRAVSNGEDLHHAVDRLIFGHYKYLLDTLAAYTTPTGSLIDSGVAIWANQCATGAHSFSNVPWILAGSANGFFKQGKYVTVGTGNMPGGKQDGVGGDGSVSGVNKMLNTVLTGAGVPTDNFGEPSLPKGTFSELLA
;
A
#
# COMPACT_ATOMS: atom_id res chain seq x y z
N MET A 1 -2.04 14.63 -22.31
CA MET A 1 -1.57 15.77 -23.13
C MET A 1 -0.12 16.02 -22.75
N LEU A 2 0.84 15.71 -23.63
CA LEU A 2 2.21 16.14 -23.45
C LEU A 2 2.27 17.61 -23.81
N GLY A 3 2.43 18.46 -22.81
CA GLY A 3 2.60 19.89 -23.05
C GLY A 3 3.89 20.14 -23.82
N LEU A 4 3.84 20.97 -24.86
CA LEU A 4 5.02 21.53 -25.49
C LEU A 4 5.78 22.39 -24.47
N PRO A 5 7.13 22.46 -24.55
CA PRO A 5 7.89 23.36 -23.70
C PRO A 5 7.43 24.81 -23.90
N LEU A 6 7.43 25.56 -22.81
CA LEU A 6 7.14 26.99 -22.89
C LEU A 6 8.27 27.71 -23.63
N LEU A 7 7.97 28.21 -24.78
CA LEU A 7 8.93 28.92 -25.64
C LEU A 7 8.99 30.39 -25.25
N GLU A 8 10.18 31.00 -25.28
CA GLU A 8 10.41 32.40 -24.88
C GLU A 8 9.56 33.40 -25.67
N GLY A 9 9.27 33.09 -26.94
CA GLY A 9 8.40 33.91 -27.78
C GLY A 9 6.94 34.02 -27.31
N PHE A 10 6.54 33.21 -26.27
CA PHE A 10 5.16 33.12 -25.78
C PHE A 10 5.01 33.35 -24.28
N MET A 11 6.10 33.65 -23.53
CA MET A 11 6.04 33.76 -22.08
C MET A 11 6.87 34.86 -21.45
N PRO A 12 6.43 35.52 -20.36
CA PRO A 12 7.26 36.36 -19.52
C PRO A 12 8.33 35.52 -18.79
N ARG A 13 9.53 36.08 -18.70
CA ARG A 13 10.73 35.44 -18.13
C ARG A 13 10.49 34.92 -16.72
N GLN A 14 10.47 33.63 -16.54
CA GLN A 14 10.95 32.77 -15.45
C GLN A 14 10.15 31.43 -15.42
N ALA A 15 10.72 30.40 -16.00
CA ALA A 15 10.33 29.01 -15.67
C ALA A 15 11.62 28.18 -15.59
N ALA A 16 12.02 27.82 -14.37
CA ALA A 16 13.00 26.76 -14.17
C ALA A 16 12.41 25.45 -14.72
N ALA A 17 13.20 24.71 -15.49
CA ALA A 17 12.81 23.38 -15.97
C ALA A 17 12.52 22.48 -14.76
N GLN A 18 11.25 22.26 -14.48
CA GLN A 18 10.82 21.30 -13.48
C GLN A 18 11.00 19.90 -14.09
N THR A 19 11.95 19.13 -13.59
CA THR A 19 12.03 17.69 -13.89
C THR A 19 10.67 17.09 -13.57
N ALA A 20 10.05 16.47 -14.57
CA ALA A 20 8.74 15.85 -14.40
C ALA A 20 8.87 14.74 -13.33
N THR A 21 8.41 15.04 -12.12
CA THR A 21 8.37 14.04 -11.04
C THR A 21 7.31 12.99 -11.35
N ARG A 22 7.65 11.72 -11.16
CA ARG A 22 6.70 10.62 -11.31
C ARG A 22 5.49 10.87 -10.39
N SER A 23 4.27 10.65 -10.88
CA SER A 23 3.08 10.74 -10.05
C SER A 23 3.19 9.74 -8.88
N PRO A 24 2.88 10.13 -7.64
CA PRO A 24 2.99 9.24 -6.49
C PRO A 24 2.15 7.97 -6.65
N PHE A 25 2.64 6.88 -6.06
CA PHE A 25 1.88 5.65 -5.87
C PHE A 25 1.65 5.37 -4.39
N VAL A 26 0.66 4.53 -4.09
CA VAL A 26 0.36 4.06 -2.74
C VAL A 26 0.24 2.53 -2.75
N ILE A 27 1.00 1.87 -1.89
CA ILE A 27 0.88 0.45 -1.60
C ILE A 27 0.39 0.31 -0.16
N ILE A 28 -0.63 -0.53 0.07
CA ILE A 28 -1.17 -0.74 1.40
C ILE A 28 -1.17 -2.24 1.71
N VAL A 29 -0.56 -2.61 2.82
CA VAL A 29 -0.60 -3.97 3.38
C VAL A 29 -1.41 -3.90 4.67
N VAL A 30 -2.46 -4.71 4.77
CA VAL A 30 -3.29 -4.81 5.98
C VAL A 30 -3.18 -6.23 6.53
N SER A 31 -2.79 -6.35 7.80
CA SER A 31 -2.76 -7.62 8.54
C SER A 31 -3.78 -7.63 9.68
N ASP A 32 -3.94 -8.78 10.30
CA ASP A 32 -5.00 -9.05 11.27
C ASP A 32 -4.50 -9.22 12.71
N ASN A 33 -5.44 -9.42 13.61
CA ASN A 33 -5.27 -9.85 15.01
C ASN A 33 -4.53 -8.86 15.93
N GLY A 34 -4.31 -7.61 15.50
CA GLY A 34 -3.58 -6.62 16.29
C GLY A 34 -2.09 -6.92 16.39
N VAL A 35 -1.43 -6.25 17.32
CA VAL A 35 -0.01 -6.43 17.64
C VAL A 35 0.18 -6.53 19.16
N VAL A 36 1.34 -7.03 19.60
CA VAL A 36 1.67 -7.08 21.02
C VAL A 36 2.13 -5.71 21.48
N GLN A 37 1.22 -4.94 22.08
CA GLN A 37 1.51 -3.62 22.64
C GLN A 37 0.90 -3.45 24.03
N ALA A 38 1.55 -2.65 24.87
CA ALA A 38 1.09 -2.38 26.23
C ALA A 38 -0.26 -1.66 26.27
N GLY A 39 -0.93 -1.73 27.41
CA GLY A 39 -2.15 -0.98 27.73
C GLY A 39 -3.43 -1.80 27.70
N VAL A 40 -3.35 -3.10 27.47
CA VAL A 40 -4.47 -4.05 27.58
C VAL A 40 -4.11 -5.20 28.51
N THR A 41 -5.12 -5.90 29.00
CA THR A 41 -4.99 -7.15 29.76
C THR A 41 -5.60 -8.27 28.93
N LEU A 42 -4.85 -9.32 28.65
CA LEU A 42 -5.29 -10.49 27.92
C LEU A 42 -4.88 -11.75 28.68
N GLY A 43 -5.74 -12.76 28.71
CA GLY A 43 -5.49 -13.97 29.47
C GLY A 43 -5.20 -13.76 30.96
N GLY A 44 -5.68 -12.65 31.55
CA GLY A 44 -5.44 -12.27 32.93
C GLY A 44 -4.08 -11.60 33.19
N GLN A 45 -3.29 -11.31 32.16
CA GLN A 45 -1.97 -10.68 32.26
C GLN A 45 -1.96 -9.34 31.52
N ALA A 46 -1.26 -8.35 32.08
CA ALA A 46 -1.00 -7.10 31.38
C ALA A 46 -0.03 -7.35 30.23
N GLU A 47 -0.36 -6.91 29.03
CA GLU A 47 0.50 -7.04 27.86
C GLU A 47 1.78 -6.21 28.02
N THR A 48 2.90 -6.78 27.58
CA THR A 48 4.14 -6.05 27.49
C THR A 48 4.21 -5.24 26.19
N GLU A 49 5.03 -4.17 26.20
CA GLU A 49 5.25 -3.40 24.97
C GLU A 49 6.30 -4.12 24.11
N ARG A 50 5.87 -4.67 22.96
CA ARG A 50 6.74 -5.39 22.02
C ARG A 50 6.64 -4.88 20.58
N PHE A 51 5.96 -3.77 20.38
CA PHE A 51 5.71 -3.24 19.05
C PHE A 51 6.39 -1.91 18.80
N TRP A 52 6.02 -0.87 19.55
CA TRP A 52 6.47 0.50 19.29
C TRP A 52 7.96 0.67 19.59
N PRO A 53 8.70 1.47 18.78
CA PRO A 53 10.07 1.83 19.09
C PRO A 53 10.19 2.45 20.50
N THR A 54 11.30 2.17 21.17
CA THR A 54 11.53 2.70 22.51
C THR A 54 11.70 4.22 22.52
N ALA A 55 12.40 4.75 21.49
CA ALA A 55 12.64 6.18 21.34
C ALA A 55 11.63 6.80 20.38
N THR A 56 10.97 7.89 20.80
CA THR A 56 10.14 8.74 19.95
C THR A 56 10.98 9.76 19.19
N GLY A 57 10.43 10.30 18.09
CA GLY A 57 11.10 11.32 17.29
C GLY A 57 11.92 10.74 16.16
N THR A 58 13.22 10.96 16.13
CA THR A 58 14.07 10.51 15.01
C THR A 58 14.40 9.03 15.10
N LEU A 59 14.07 8.29 14.04
CA LEU A 59 14.44 6.89 13.86
C LEU A 59 15.82 6.79 13.22
N THR A 60 16.67 5.93 13.76
CA THR A 60 17.97 5.59 13.17
C THR A 60 18.11 4.08 13.07
N LYS A 61 18.93 3.60 12.14
CA LYS A 61 19.25 2.17 12.06
C LYS A 61 19.75 1.64 13.40
N ALA A 62 20.60 2.40 14.09
CA ALA A 62 21.18 1.99 15.38
C ALA A 62 20.11 1.84 16.47
N SER A 63 19.18 2.81 16.61
CA SER A 63 18.10 2.73 17.59
C SER A 63 17.16 1.56 17.33
N MET A 64 16.77 1.35 16.07
CA MET A 64 15.88 0.24 15.71
C MET A 64 16.56 -1.13 15.82
N LEU A 65 17.87 -1.23 15.56
CA LEU A 65 18.63 -2.45 15.81
C LEU A 65 18.72 -2.77 17.30
N ALA A 66 18.84 -1.75 18.15
CA ALA A 66 18.83 -1.93 19.61
C ALA A 66 17.45 -2.43 20.09
N ASP A 67 16.37 -1.99 19.46
CA ASP A 67 15.00 -2.43 19.76
C ASP A 67 14.68 -3.84 19.20
N LYS A 68 15.37 -4.28 18.14
CA LYS A 68 15.07 -5.51 17.43
C LYS A 68 14.89 -6.77 18.29
N PRO A 69 15.67 -7.01 19.36
CA PRO A 69 15.46 -8.18 20.22
C PRO A 69 14.10 -8.23 20.90
N THR A 70 13.47 -7.07 21.15
CA THR A 70 12.25 -6.93 21.96
C THR A 70 11.08 -6.28 21.23
N ARG A 71 11.30 -5.64 20.08
CA ARG A 71 10.29 -4.89 19.32
C ARG A 71 10.17 -5.39 17.88
N SER A 72 8.95 -5.67 17.43
CA SER A 72 8.69 -6.13 16.05
C SER A 72 9.13 -5.09 15.00
N THR A 73 8.95 -3.80 15.28
CA THR A 73 9.38 -2.72 14.38
C THR A 73 10.88 -2.70 14.12
N GLY A 74 11.69 -3.30 15.01
CA GLY A 74 13.13 -3.45 14.83
C GLY A 74 13.54 -4.26 13.59
N GLU A 75 12.64 -5.09 13.06
CA GLU A 75 12.87 -5.82 11.78
C GLU A 75 13.05 -4.86 10.60
N LEU A 76 12.52 -3.63 10.69
CA LEU A 76 12.58 -2.62 9.65
C LEU A 76 13.80 -1.70 9.75
N SER A 77 14.77 -2.01 10.62
CA SER A 77 15.93 -1.16 10.91
C SER A 77 16.74 -0.71 9.70
N ASP A 78 16.80 -1.53 8.62
CA ASP A 78 17.51 -1.17 7.39
C ASP A 78 16.84 -0.03 6.62
N HIS A 79 15.56 0.23 6.88
CA HIS A 79 14.77 1.30 6.28
C HIS A 79 14.47 2.46 7.25
N ALA A 80 15.09 2.49 8.42
CA ALA A 80 14.81 3.47 9.49
C ALA A 80 14.66 4.90 8.98
N GLU A 81 15.52 5.34 8.07
CA GLU A 81 15.53 6.70 7.52
C GLU A 81 14.36 6.98 6.56
N ARG A 82 13.68 5.93 6.07
CA ARG A 82 12.51 6.03 5.19
C ARG A 82 11.19 5.80 5.91
N LEU A 83 11.23 5.43 7.19
CA LEU A 83 10.03 5.12 7.93
C LEU A 83 9.37 6.37 8.53
N LEU A 84 8.05 6.34 8.57
CA LEU A 84 7.22 7.18 9.39
C LEU A 84 6.30 6.27 10.19
N ILE A 85 6.62 6.05 11.46
CA ILE A 85 5.83 5.23 12.38
C ILE A 85 4.82 6.15 13.07
N VAL A 86 3.53 5.81 12.97
CA VAL A 86 2.43 6.65 13.43
C VAL A 86 1.65 5.93 14.52
N ARG A 87 1.64 6.52 15.70
CA ARG A 87 0.88 6.08 16.87
C ARG A 87 -0.31 7.01 17.10
N GLY A 88 -1.43 6.46 17.55
CA GLY A 88 -2.56 7.28 17.98
C GLY A 88 -3.74 7.34 17.02
N VAL A 89 -3.72 6.54 15.97
CA VAL A 89 -4.85 6.46 15.03
C VAL A 89 -5.94 5.56 15.60
N ASN A 90 -7.19 6.01 15.56
CA ASN A 90 -8.34 5.28 16.08
C ASN A 90 -9.36 4.96 14.99
N LEU A 91 -9.98 3.79 15.05
CA LEU A 91 -11.18 3.50 14.26
C LEU A 91 -12.39 4.18 14.92
N PRO A 92 -13.25 4.85 14.14
CA PRO A 92 -14.24 5.75 14.70
C PRO A 92 -15.49 5.06 15.26
N TYR A 93 -15.80 3.85 14.83
CA TYR A 93 -17.04 3.16 15.19
C TYR A 93 -16.78 1.86 15.90
N GLY A 94 -17.60 1.58 16.93
CA GLY A 94 -17.58 0.32 17.64
C GLY A 94 -18.03 -0.85 16.75
N SER A 95 -17.78 -2.06 17.24
CA SER A 95 -18.23 -3.28 16.60
C SER A 95 -19.75 -3.43 16.68
N ASN A 96 -20.34 -3.94 15.61
CA ASN A 96 -21.76 -4.34 15.54
C ASN A 96 -21.92 -5.87 15.45
N GLY A 97 -21.06 -6.60 16.13
CA GLY A 97 -21.04 -8.07 16.15
C GLY A 97 -19.61 -8.61 16.11
N CYS A 98 -19.04 -8.82 14.94
CA CYS A 98 -17.65 -9.26 14.81
C CYS A 98 -16.71 -8.07 14.77
N SER A 99 -15.84 -7.93 15.77
CA SER A 99 -14.87 -6.83 15.86
C SER A 99 -13.87 -6.82 14.70
N HIS A 100 -13.40 -7.97 14.24
CA HIS A 100 -12.50 -8.07 13.09
C HIS A 100 -13.15 -7.54 11.81
N SER A 101 -14.37 -7.98 11.49
CA SER A 101 -15.11 -7.52 10.33
C SER A 101 -15.41 -6.01 10.40
N ALA A 102 -15.72 -5.51 11.60
CA ALA A 102 -15.94 -4.09 11.83
C ALA A 102 -14.67 -3.27 11.61
N ALA A 103 -13.53 -3.78 12.05
CA ALA A 103 -12.22 -3.14 11.86
C ALA A 103 -11.80 -3.13 10.38
N ASP A 104 -11.90 -4.28 9.69
CA ASP A 104 -11.63 -4.39 8.25
C ASP A 104 -12.45 -3.39 7.43
N ALA A 105 -13.75 -3.27 7.73
CA ALA A 105 -14.63 -2.36 7.03
C ALA A 105 -14.26 -0.88 7.23
N GLN A 106 -13.60 -0.52 8.34
CA GLN A 106 -13.28 0.86 8.68
C GLN A 106 -11.86 1.29 8.29
N ILE A 107 -10.89 0.35 8.32
CA ILE A 107 -9.46 0.69 8.24
C ILE A 107 -9.09 1.49 6.99
N LEU A 108 -9.67 1.19 5.84
CA LEU A 108 -9.42 1.91 4.58
C LEU A 108 -10.60 2.77 4.11
N THR A 109 -11.70 2.84 4.87
CA THR A 109 -12.87 3.62 4.47
C THR A 109 -13.14 4.81 5.38
N GLY A 110 -12.82 4.71 6.68
CA GLY A 110 -13.22 5.70 7.69
C GLY A 110 -14.74 5.90 7.74
N ALA A 111 -15.52 4.96 7.23
CA ALA A 111 -16.96 5.07 7.08
C ALA A 111 -17.71 4.30 8.18
N LYS A 112 -18.98 4.64 8.38
CA LYS A 112 -19.90 3.83 9.18
C LYS A 112 -19.99 2.41 8.63
N ILE A 113 -20.31 1.48 9.52
CA ILE A 113 -20.49 0.07 9.19
C ILE A 113 -21.96 -0.33 9.34
N THR A 114 -22.37 -1.34 8.58
CA THR A 114 -23.70 -1.93 8.75
C THR A 114 -23.79 -2.68 10.06
N ALA A 115 -24.99 -2.76 10.62
CA ALA A 115 -25.30 -3.77 11.64
C ALA A 115 -25.20 -5.16 11.02
N GLY A 116 -24.55 -6.09 11.70
CA GLY A 116 -24.42 -7.47 11.25
C GLY A 116 -23.61 -8.28 12.23
N SER A 117 -24.05 -9.49 12.53
CA SER A 117 -23.44 -10.31 13.56
C SER A 117 -22.09 -10.90 13.13
N THR A 118 -21.88 -11.14 11.84
CA THR A 118 -20.68 -11.82 11.35
C THR A 118 -19.94 -11.10 10.25
N ASN A 119 -20.60 -10.21 9.50
CA ASN A 119 -20.01 -9.52 8.37
C ASN A 119 -20.48 -8.07 8.32
N CYS A 120 -19.70 -7.18 8.91
CA CYS A 120 -19.93 -5.73 8.80
C CYS A 120 -19.43 -5.23 7.44
N LEU A 121 -20.21 -4.39 6.79
CA LEU A 121 -19.84 -3.76 5.52
C LEU A 121 -19.72 -2.25 5.70
N ALA A 122 -18.71 -1.65 5.09
CA ALA A 122 -18.55 -0.20 5.10
C ALA A 122 -19.65 0.49 4.27
N THR A 123 -20.10 1.65 4.72
CA THR A 123 -21.10 2.46 4.02
C THR A 123 -20.50 3.49 3.07
N GLY A 124 -19.18 3.46 2.86
CA GLY A 124 -18.43 4.33 1.97
C GLY A 124 -17.43 3.57 1.10
N ILE A 125 -16.83 4.27 0.15
CA ILE A 125 -15.72 3.73 -0.66
C ILE A 125 -14.44 3.68 0.15
N SER A 126 -13.49 2.82 -0.28
CA SER A 126 -12.16 2.78 0.31
C SER A 126 -11.18 3.75 -0.36
N VAL A 127 -10.10 4.08 0.37
CA VAL A 127 -9.05 5.02 -0.07
C VAL A 127 -8.39 4.58 -1.38
N ASP A 128 -8.15 3.29 -1.56
CA ASP A 128 -7.58 2.72 -2.79
C ASP A 128 -8.51 2.92 -3.99
N THR A 129 -9.83 2.77 -3.80
CA THR A 129 -10.82 3.07 -4.84
C THR A 129 -10.82 4.56 -5.20
N ALA A 130 -10.69 5.46 -4.21
CA ALA A 130 -10.60 6.89 -4.47
C ALA A 130 -9.32 7.28 -5.23
N ILE A 131 -8.17 6.72 -4.83
CA ILE A 131 -6.90 6.92 -5.53
C ILE A 131 -6.97 6.38 -6.96
N ALA A 132 -7.47 5.15 -7.16
CA ALA A 132 -7.56 4.54 -8.48
C ALA A 132 -8.42 5.36 -9.44
N LYS A 133 -9.59 5.82 -8.99
CA LYS A 133 -10.47 6.69 -9.80
C LYS A 133 -9.79 7.98 -10.25
N ALA A 134 -8.89 8.53 -9.42
CA ALA A 134 -8.25 9.81 -9.70
C ALA A 134 -6.91 9.68 -10.44
N LYS A 135 -6.17 8.58 -10.24
CA LYS A 135 -4.76 8.47 -10.64
C LYS A 135 -4.44 7.30 -11.57
N ASN A 136 -5.23 6.24 -11.56
CA ASN A 136 -5.00 5.12 -12.48
C ASN A 136 -5.33 5.51 -13.92
N PRO A 137 -4.79 4.80 -14.92
CA PRO A 137 -5.26 4.88 -16.28
C PRO A 137 -6.79 4.68 -16.34
N PRO A 138 -7.51 5.37 -17.25
CA PRO A 138 -8.96 5.29 -17.33
C PRO A 138 -9.49 3.85 -17.36
N GLY A 139 -10.47 3.56 -16.51
CA GLY A 139 -11.09 2.23 -16.39
C GLY A 139 -10.25 1.20 -15.64
N ARG A 140 -9.11 1.59 -15.04
CA ARG A 140 -8.26 0.69 -14.27
C ARG A 140 -8.61 0.75 -12.79
N ASP A 141 -9.06 -0.36 -12.27
CA ASP A 141 -9.28 -0.58 -10.84
C ASP A 141 -7.97 -0.62 -10.04
N PRO A 142 -7.99 -0.42 -8.71
CA PRO A 142 -6.85 -0.73 -7.86
C PRO A 142 -6.49 -2.22 -7.96
N LEU A 143 -5.21 -2.55 -7.82
CA LEU A 143 -4.78 -3.94 -7.67
C LEU A 143 -5.04 -4.38 -6.23
N VAL A 144 -6.01 -5.29 -6.02
CA VAL A 144 -6.40 -5.72 -4.66
C VAL A 144 -6.20 -7.21 -4.52
N LEU A 145 -5.25 -7.58 -3.66
CA LEU A 145 -4.70 -8.93 -3.49
C LEU A 145 -5.03 -9.47 -2.10
N HIS A 146 -5.00 -10.78 -1.97
CA HIS A 146 -5.29 -11.48 -0.72
C HIS A 146 -4.37 -12.68 -0.52
N ALA A 147 -3.89 -12.84 0.70
CA ALA A 147 -3.13 -13.99 1.15
C ALA A 147 -3.70 -14.52 2.47
N GLY A 148 -4.79 -15.27 2.37
CA GLY A 148 -5.51 -15.90 3.48
C GLY A 148 -5.77 -17.36 3.21
N MET A 149 -6.62 -17.98 4.04
CA MET A 149 -7.00 -19.38 3.97
C MET A 149 -8.34 -19.60 3.27
N PHE A 150 -9.15 -18.55 3.12
CA PHE A 150 -10.51 -18.66 2.63
C PHE A 150 -10.72 -17.98 1.28
N SER A 151 -11.45 -18.67 0.41
CA SER A 151 -11.86 -18.16 -0.89
C SER A 151 -12.91 -17.03 -0.76
N PRO A 152 -12.89 -16.05 -1.64
CA PRO A 152 -14.03 -15.17 -1.84
C PRO A 152 -15.28 -16.01 -2.16
N GLY A 153 -16.31 -15.90 -1.32
CA GLY A 153 -17.54 -16.69 -1.47
C GLY A 153 -17.79 -17.69 -0.34
N GLY A 154 -16.90 -17.77 0.63
CA GLY A 154 -17.11 -18.46 1.89
C GLY A 154 -18.30 -17.86 2.67
N THR A 155 -18.79 -18.57 3.68
CA THR A 155 -19.92 -18.16 4.52
C THR A 155 -19.52 -18.09 5.99
N GLY A 156 -20.25 -17.33 6.76
CA GLY A 156 -20.02 -17.24 8.21
C GLY A 156 -18.67 -16.60 8.56
N PHE A 157 -17.78 -17.35 9.20
CA PHE A 157 -16.44 -16.91 9.58
C PHE A 157 -15.40 -17.19 8.50
N ASP A 158 -15.72 -18.04 7.53
CA ASP A 158 -14.81 -18.50 6.46
C ASP A 158 -14.86 -17.54 5.26
N ILE A 159 -14.57 -16.27 5.50
CA ILE A 159 -14.52 -15.23 4.47
C ILE A 159 -13.24 -14.42 4.61
N PRO A 160 -12.71 -13.90 3.50
CA PRO A 160 -11.69 -12.86 3.55
C PRO A 160 -12.27 -11.64 4.27
N GLY A 161 -11.54 -11.02 5.17
CA GLY A 161 -11.91 -9.71 5.70
C GLY A 161 -11.83 -8.65 4.60
N TYR A 162 -12.89 -7.89 4.38
CA TYR A 162 -12.92 -6.93 3.28
C TYR A 162 -12.49 -5.54 3.71
N VAL A 163 -11.37 -5.05 3.15
CA VAL A 163 -10.85 -3.69 3.40
C VAL A 163 -11.06 -2.75 2.20
N SER A 164 -11.28 -3.28 1.00
CA SER A 164 -11.49 -2.50 -0.23
C SER A 164 -12.95 -2.48 -0.65
N TYR A 165 -13.47 -1.28 -0.95
CA TYR A 165 -14.88 -1.06 -1.28
C TYR A 165 -15.03 -0.18 -2.52
N VAL A 166 -15.83 -0.65 -3.48
CA VAL A 166 -16.16 0.05 -4.74
C VAL A 166 -17.22 1.13 -4.49
N ALA A 167 -18.17 0.84 -3.61
CA ALA A 167 -19.28 1.69 -3.21
C ALA A 167 -19.77 1.25 -1.81
N ALA A 168 -20.73 1.99 -1.26
CA ALA A 168 -21.38 1.64 0.00
C ALA A 168 -21.89 0.20 -0.03
N LYS A 169 -21.48 -0.61 0.94
CA LYS A 169 -21.82 -2.03 1.11
C LYS A 169 -21.37 -2.95 -0.05
N GLN A 170 -20.53 -2.46 -0.94
CA GLN A 170 -20.01 -3.23 -2.07
C GLN A 170 -18.50 -3.44 -1.91
N ALA A 171 -18.14 -4.51 -1.24
CA ALA A 171 -16.76 -4.94 -1.11
C ALA A 171 -16.19 -5.36 -2.46
N ARG A 172 -14.90 -5.09 -2.67
CA ARG A 172 -14.17 -5.56 -3.86
C ARG A 172 -13.75 -7.01 -3.66
N VAL A 173 -13.96 -7.82 -4.68
CA VAL A 173 -13.44 -9.19 -4.70
C VAL A 173 -11.92 -9.14 -4.84
N TYR A 174 -11.24 -9.90 -4.01
CA TYR A 174 -9.79 -10.02 -4.03
C TYR A 174 -9.28 -10.95 -5.12
N ILE A 175 -8.06 -10.70 -5.57
CA ILE A 175 -7.28 -11.67 -6.35
C ILE A 175 -6.35 -12.40 -5.36
N ASP A 176 -6.64 -13.66 -5.12
CA ASP A 176 -5.91 -14.54 -4.18
C ASP A 176 -4.80 -15.35 -4.85
N SER A 177 -4.92 -15.63 -6.16
CA SER A 177 -3.88 -16.31 -6.92
C SER A 177 -2.83 -15.30 -7.42
N PRO A 178 -1.55 -15.42 -7.01
CA PRO A 178 -0.48 -14.62 -7.57
C PRO A 178 -0.37 -14.78 -9.10
N TYR A 179 -0.66 -15.97 -9.63
CA TYR A 179 -0.61 -16.20 -11.08
C TYR A 179 -1.69 -15.42 -11.82
N LYS A 180 -2.93 -15.39 -11.31
CA LYS A 180 -4.00 -14.58 -11.90
C LYS A 180 -3.69 -13.08 -11.82
N ALA A 181 -3.13 -12.62 -10.70
CA ALA A 181 -2.67 -11.25 -10.55
C ALA A 181 -1.56 -10.92 -11.58
N TYR A 182 -0.56 -11.78 -11.70
CA TYR A 182 0.48 -11.66 -12.72
C TYR A 182 -0.11 -11.57 -14.13
N GLN A 183 -1.00 -12.49 -14.50
CA GLN A 183 -1.65 -12.47 -15.81
C GLN A 183 -2.42 -11.17 -16.08
N SER A 184 -3.11 -10.63 -15.06
CA SER A 184 -3.85 -9.36 -15.21
C SER A 184 -2.92 -8.19 -15.47
N ILE A 185 -1.73 -8.17 -14.86
CA ILE A 185 -0.74 -7.12 -15.06
C ILE A 185 -0.09 -7.25 -16.45
N ILE A 186 0.48 -8.41 -16.79
CA ILE A 186 1.17 -8.60 -18.06
C ILE A 186 0.23 -8.55 -19.25
N GLY A 187 -1.00 -9.00 -19.11
CA GLY A 187 -2.05 -8.88 -20.11
C GLY A 187 -2.23 -7.43 -20.60
N VAL A 188 -1.85 -6.46 -19.80
CA VAL A 188 -1.95 -5.03 -20.11
C VAL A 188 -0.61 -4.38 -20.41
N VAL A 189 0.42 -4.69 -19.60
CA VAL A 189 1.75 -4.07 -19.71
C VAL A 189 2.60 -4.70 -20.81
N GLY A 190 2.34 -5.98 -21.13
CA GLY A 190 3.10 -6.78 -22.08
C GLY A 190 4.40 -7.30 -21.48
N ASN A 191 4.52 -8.63 -21.38
CA ASN A 191 5.80 -9.29 -21.14
C ASN A 191 6.13 -10.11 -22.39
N GLY A 192 7.34 -9.98 -22.92
CA GLY A 192 7.72 -10.46 -24.25
C GLY A 192 7.80 -11.97 -24.47
N THR A 193 7.17 -12.82 -23.67
CA THR A 193 7.33 -14.28 -23.83
C THR A 193 6.11 -15.10 -23.41
N MET A 194 4.96 -14.92 -24.04
CA MET A 194 3.92 -15.97 -24.15
C MET A 194 2.95 -15.63 -25.28
N ALA A 195 3.18 -16.12 -26.48
CA ALA A 195 2.33 -15.85 -27.65
C ALA A 195 1.27 -16.92 -27.84
N SER A 196 0.00 -16.56 -27.64
CA SER A 196 -1.11 -17.16 -28.38
C SER A 196 -1.44 -16.28 -29.60
N ALA A 197 -2.13 -16.79 -30.61
CA ALA A 197 -2.47 -16.04 -31.83
C ALA A 197 -3.34 -14.79 -31.55
N ALA A 198 -4.13 -14.76 -30.45
CA ALA A 198 -4.87 -13.59 -29.97
C ALA A 198 -3.93 -12.55 -29.34
N ASP A 199 -2.82 -12.98 -28.77
CA ASP A 199 -1.80 -12.10 -28.17
C ASP A 199 -0.98 -11.38 -29.23
N THR A 200 -0.81 -11.94 -30.43
CA THR A 200 -0.06 -11.33 -31.53
C THR A 200 -0.76 -10.04 -32.03
N GLN A 201 -2.09 -10.01 -32.07
CA GLN A 201 -2.84 -8.80 -32.46
C GLN A 201 -2.79 -7.74 -31.35
N ALA A 202 -2.86 -8.15 -30.09
CA ALA A 202 -2.65 -7.27 -28.94
C ALA A 202 -1.21 -6.75 -28.88
N GLN A 203 -0.21 -7.57 -29.21
CA GLN A 203 1.21 -7.17 -29.32
C GLN A 203 1.44 -6.20 -30.48
N THR A 204 0.81 -6.39 -31.61
CA THR A 204 0.90 -5.47 -32.77
C THR A 204 0.28 -4.11 -32.44
N LEU A 205 -0.87 -4.10 -31.75
CA LEU A 205 -1.49 -2.88 -31.22
C LEU A 205 -0.65 -2.19 -30.14
N ARG A 206 0.09 -2.98 -29.33
CA ARG A 206 0.99 -2.45 -28.30
C ARG A 206 2.29 -1.92 -28.89
N ALA A 207 2.89 -2.62 -29.84
CA ALA A 207 4.05 -2.15 -30.60
C ALA A 207 3.70 -0.85 -31.37
N ALA A 208 2.48 -0.71 -31.87
CA ALA A 208 2.00 0.52 -32.46
C ALA A 208 1.79 1.64 -31.42
N ARG A 209 1.40 1.30 -30.18
CA ARG A 209 1.27 2.24 -29.05
C ARG A 209 2.61 2.59 -28.39
N SER A 210 3.62 1.71 -28.50
CA SER A 210 4.98 1.96 -28.00
C SER A 210 5.85 2.73 -28.99
N LYS A 211 5.32 3.10 -30.16
CA LYS A 211 6.00 4.07 -31.00
C LYS A 211 6.17 5.36 -30.21
N SER A 212 7.40 5.87 -30.20
CA SER A 212 7.74 7.15 -29.58
C SER A 212 6.71 8.21 -29.96
N ILE A 213 6.26 8.99 -29.00
CA ILE A 213 5.39 10.14 -29.27
C ILE A 213 6.10 11.10 -30.22
N ASN A 214 7.42 11.23 -30.11
CA ASN A 214 8.24 11.98 -31.05
C ASN A 214 8.15 11.43 -32.47
N ASP A 215 8.09 10.10 -32.64
CA ASP A 215 7.93 9.46 -33.96
C ASP A 215 6.52 9.69 -34.54
N LEU A 216 5.48 9.70 -33.70
CA LEU A 216 4.11 9.97 -34.12
C LEU A 216 3.88 11.44 -34.49
N LEU A 217 4.56 12.35 -33.81
CA LEU A 217 4.47 13.80 -34.03
C LEU A 217 5.59 14.34 -34.91
N ARG A 218 6.43 13.47 -35.47
CA ARG A 218 7.61 13.85 -36.26
C ARG A 218 7.37 14.91 -37.35
N PRO A 219 6.27 14.82 -38.14
CA PRO A 219 5.97 15.87 -39.12
C PRO A 219 5.70 17.22 -38.46
N GLN A 220 4.84 17.24 -37.42
CA GLN A 220 4.48 18.48 -36.71
C GLN A 220 5.69 19.09 -35.95
N ILE A 221 6.54 18.23 -35.39
CA ILE A 221 7.79 18.67 -34.72
C ILE A 221 8.73 19.28 -35.75
N LYS A 222 8.88 18.65 -36.92
CA LYS A 222 9.72 19.17 -38.00
C LYS A 222 9.21 20.53 -38.49
N ASP A 223 7.91 20.67 -38.67
CA ASP A 223 7.28 21.93 -39.07
C ASP A 223 7.45 23.01 -37.99
N LEU A 224 7.37 22.62 -36.71
CA LEU A 224 7.59 23.54 -35.59
C LEU A 224 9.04 24.01 -35.53
N LEU A 225 10.01 23.09 -35.65
CA LEU A 225 11.44 23.42 -35.66
C LEU A 225 11.86 24.27 -36.86
N ALA A 226 11.13 24.25 -37.96
CA ALA A 226 11.38 25.02 -39.18
C ALA A 226 10.75 26.42 -39.14
N ARG A 227 10.06 26.80 -38.08
CA ARG A 227 9.42 28.11 -37.99
C ARG A 227 10.44 29.25 -37.81
N PRO A 228 10.44 30.26 -38.67
CA PRO A 228 11.40 31.37 -38.62
C PRO A 228 11.20 32.28 -37.40
N GLU A 229 10.05 32.21 -36.73
CA GLU A 229 9.71 33.00 -35.54
C GLU A 229 10.39 32.49 -34.27
N LEU A 230 10.92 31.25 -34.28
CA LEU A 230 11.61 30.70 -33.13
C LEU A 230 13.03 31.25 -33.01
N SER A 231 13.36 31.74 -31.83
CA SER A 231 14.75 32.13 -31.53
C SER A 231 15.64 30.88 -31.43
N SER A 232 16.96 31.07 -31.54
CA SER A 232 17.92 29.98 -31.29
C SER A 232 17.77 29.39 -29.91
N SER A 233 17.45 30.19 -28.91
CA SER A 233 17.17 29.77 -27.54
C SER A 233 15.89 28.90 -27.45
N ASP A 234 14.85 29.23 -28.21
CA ASP A 234 13.63 28.42 -28.28
C ASP A 234 13.86 27.07 -28.96
N LEU A 235 14.65 27.08 -30.04
CA LEU A 235 15.06 25.84 -30.72
C LEU A 235 15.88 24.92 -29.82
N ASP A 236 16.81 25.48 -29.04
CA ASP A 236 17.60 24.70 -28.07
C ASP A 236 16.72 24.09 -26.97
N ARG A 237 15.78 24.86 -26.43
CA ARG A 237 14.83 24.38 -25.43
C ARG A 237 13.92 23.28 -25.97
N LEU A 238 13.43 23.47 -27.20
CA LEU A 238 12.60 22.46 -27.85
C LEU A 238 13.38 21.18 -28.10
N ASN A 239 14.63 21.28 -28.60
CA ASN A 239 15.51 20.14 -28.79
C ASN A 239 15.86 19.44 -27.48
N GLN A 240 16.14 20.16 -26.39
CA GLN A 240 16.39 19.62 -25.06
C GLN A 240 15.13 18.86 -24.53
N HIS A 241 13.93 19.42 -24.74
CA HIS A 241 12.69 18.79 -24.35
C HIS A 241 12.43 17.50 -25.13
N LEU A 242 12.64 17.51 -26.44
CA LEU A 242 12.50 16.32 -27.29
C LEU A 242 13.53 15.25 -26.94
N THR A 243 14.76 15.65 -26.63
CA THR A 243 15.81 14.74 -26.15
C THR A 243 15.42 14.14 -24.79
N ALA A 244 14.92 14.96 -23.85
CA ALA A 244 14.48 14.48 -22.57
C ALA A 244 13.31 13.49 -22.66
N ILE A 245 12.34 13.74 -23.57
CA ILE A 245 11.26 12.76 -23.85
C ILE A 245 11.87 11.47 -24.41
N ARG A 246 12.80 11.56 -25.36
CA ARG A 246 13.47 10.39 -25.95
C ARG A 246 14.27 9.61 -24.90
N ASP A 247 14.98 10.29 -24.02
CA ASP A 247 15.74 9.68 -22.94
C ASP A 247 14.81 8.94 -21.94
N ILE A 248 13.64 9.52 -21.66
CA ILE A 248 12.61 8.88 -20.84
C ILE A 248 12.06 7.66 -21.57
N GLU A 249 11.74 7.75 -22.86
CA GLU A 249 11.24 6.62 -23.65
C GLU A 249 12.26 5.49 -23.74
N VAL A 250 13.54 5.81 -23.96
CA VAL A 250 14.64 4.82 -23.98
C VAL A 250 14.81 4.20 -22.60
N LYS A 251 14.82 4.98 -21.52
CA LYS A 251 14.89 4.46 -20.16
C LYS A 251 13.68 3.60 -19.80
N LEU A 252 12.47 3.99 -20.20
CA LEU A 252 11.26 3.18 -20.03
C LEU A 252 11.30 1.90 -20.88
N SER A 253 11.90 1.93 -22.06
CA SER A 253 12.05 0.75 -22.93
C SER A 253 13.19 -0.18 -22.53
N THR A 254 14.21 0.34 -21.83
CA THR A 254 15.38 -0.41 -21.36
C THR A 254 15.26 -0.88 -19.92
N THR A 255 14.39 -0.27 -19.11
CA THR A 255 14.06 -0.78 -17.79
C THR A 255 12.96 -1.82 -17.94
N THR A 256 13.34 -3.02 -18.36
CA THR A 256 12.45 -4.18 -18.35
C THR A 256 12.23 -4.58 -16.89
N PHE A 257 11.15 -4.09 -16.30
CA PHE A 257 10.65 -4.65 -15.05
C PHE A 257 10.09 -6.03 -15.39
N THR A 258 10.79 -7.07 -14.98
CA THR A 258 10.38 -8.45 -15.22
C THR A 258 10.20 -9.16 -13.90
N VAL A 259 9.14 -9.95 -13.81
CA VAL A 259 9.03 -10.94 -12.73
C VAL A 259 9.92 -12.12 -13.11
N PRO A 260 10.79 -12.61 -12.21
CA PRO A 260 11.68 -13.74 -12.50
C PRO A 260 10.92 -15.00 -12.95
N ASP A 261 11.45 -15.76 -13.89
CA ASP A 261 10.82 -16.99 -14.41
C ASP A 261 10.56 -18.01 -13.30
N ALA A 262 11.43 -18.09 -12.30
CA ALA A 262 11.26 -18.98 -11.14
C ALA A 262 10.01 -18.60 -10.33
N ASP A 263 9.74 -17.32 -10.17
CA ASP A 263 8.55 -16.82 -9.45
C ASP A 263 7.29 -17.07 -10.25
N VAL A 264 7.33 -16.89 -11.58
CA VAL A 264 6.22 -17.25 -12.48
C VAL A 264 5.93 -18.75 -12.40
N ALA A 265 6.95 -19.61 -12.34
CA ALA A 265 6.78 -21.05 -12.17
C ALA A 265 6.13 -21.38 -10.81
N SER A 266 6.59 -20.74 -9.73
CA SER A 266 6.02 -20.88 -8.39
C SER A 266 4.55 -20.44 -8.34
N MET A 267 4.23 -19.30 -8.96
CA MET A 267 2.85 -18.81 -9.09
C MET A 267 1.94 -19.81 -9.80
N LYS A 268 2.40 -20.39 -10.91
CA LYS A 268 1.66 -21.43 -11.65
C LYS A 268 1.42 -22.68 -10.82
N GLN A 269 2.41 -23.10 -10.06
CA GLN A 269 2.31 -24.28 -9.22
C GLN A 269 1.27 -24.10 -8.11
N MET A 270 1.17 -22.92 -7.51
CA MET A 270 0.23 -22.68 -6.42
C MET A 270 -1.17 -22.25 -6.88
N ASP A 271 -1.35 -21.83 -8.14
CA ASP A 271 -2.63 -21.32 -8.66
C ASP A 271 -3.85 -22.22 -8.38
N PRO A 272 -3.76 -23.57 -8.49
CA PRO A 272 -4.89 -24.43 -8.17
C PRO A 272 -5.31 -24.43 -6.69
N LYS A 273 -4.42 -23.99 -5.79
CA LYS A 273 -4.61 -23.99 -4.34
C LYS A 273 -3.99 -22.76 -3.69
N PRO A 274 -4.42 -21.54 -4.05
CA PRO A 274 -3.83 -20.32 -3.51
C PRO A 274 -4.08 -20.14 -2.01
N TYR A 275 -5.11 -20.81 -1.46
CA TYR A 275 -5.44 -20.78 -0.03
C TYR A 275 -4.80 -21.90 0.79
N ASP A 276 -4.03 -22.80 0.15
CA ASP A 276 -3.35 -23.84 0.89
C ASP A 276 -2.39 -23.20 1.89
N GLN A 277 -2.53 -23.59 3.15
CA GLN A 277 -1.73 -23.06 4.25
C GLN A 277 -0.22 -23.15 3.98
N ALA A 278 0.23 -24.22 3.30
CA ALA A 278 1.63 -24.40 2.93
C ALA A 278 2.13 -23.36 1.90
N ASN A 279 1.24 -22.73 1.14
CA ASN A 279 1.59 -21.75 0.10
C ASN A 279 1.60 -20.32 0.62
N ARG A 280 1.03 -20.04 1.80
CA ARG A 280 0.75 -18.69 2.26
C ARG A 280 1.98 -17.77 2.27
N GLU A 281 3.09 -18.22 2.85
CA GLU A 281 4.31 -17.40 2.96
C GLU A 281 4.87 -17.03 1.57
N ALA A 282 4.85 -17.99 0.65
CA ALA A 282 5.25 -17.75 -0.73
C ALA A 282 4.25 -16.83 -1.45
N ALA A 283 2.94 -17.02 -1.25
CA ALA A 283 1.91 -16.18 -1.84
C ALA A 283 2.03 -14.71 -1.38
N ILE A 284 2.28 -14.47 -0.09
CA ILE A 284 2.51 -13.12 0.46
C ILE A 284 3.66 -12.43 -0.30
N ARG A 285 4.82 -13.11 -0.41
CA ARG A 285 6.00 -12.55 -1.10
C ARG A 285 5.75 -12.28 -2.57
N LEU A 286 5.15 -13.25 -3.28
CA LEU A 286 4.83 -13.11 -4.70
C LEU A 286 3.82 -11.98 -4.95
N HIS A 287 2.83 -11.81 -4.08
CA HIS A 287 1.91 -10.68 -4.14
C HIS A 287 2.65 -9.34 -3.92
N MET A 288 3.57 -9.27 -2.97
CA MET A 288 4.37 -8.06 -2.72
C MET A 288 5.26 -7.70 -3.92
N GLU A 289 5.86 -8.69 -4.59
CA GLU A 289 6.59 -8.46 -5.85
C GLU A 289 5.68 -7.92 -6.95
N LEU A 290 4.49 -8.51 -7.09
CA LEU A 290 3.51 -8.06 -8.07
C LEU A 290 2.98 -6.66 -7.79
N MET A 291 2.83 -6.27 -6.51
CA MET A 291 2.50 -4.89 -6.13
C MET A 291 3.61 -3.92 -6.55
N ALA A 292 4.88 -4.25 -6.25
CA ALA A 292 6.03 -3.43 -6.65
C ALA A 292 6.15 -3.35 -8.18
N PHE A 293 6.00 -4.48 -8.88
CA PHE A 293 5.99 -4.53 -10.33
C PHE A 293 4.83 -3.71 -10.93
N SER A 294 3.63 -3.82 -10.37
CA SER A 294 2.43 -3.09 -10.81
C SER A 294 2.64 -1.56 -10.80
N VAL A 295 3.16 -1.04 -9.69
CA VAL A 295 3.42 0.41 -9.58
C VAL A 295 4.63 0.83 -10.42
N ALA A 296 5.67 -0.01 -10.53
CA ALA A 296 6.83 0.26 -11.36
C ALA A 296 6.47 0.38 -12.85
N ALA A 297 5.61 -0.53 -13.32
CA ALA A 297 5.15 -0.60 -14.71
C ALA A 297 3.96 0.33 -15.03
N ASP A 298 3.56 1.20 -14.11
CA ASP A 298 2.38 2.07 -14.25
C ASP A 298 1.06 1.32 -14.56
N TYR A 299 0.99 0.05 -14.17
CA TYR A 299 -0.24 -0.72 -14.27
C TYR A 299 -1.32 -0.14 -13.36
N SER A 300 -0.98 0.16 -12.10
CA SER A 300 -1.85 0.82 -11.14
C SER A 300 -1.02 1.77 -10.26
N ARG A 301 -1.61 2.87 -9.83
CA ARG A 301 -1.00 3.80 -8.85
C ARG A 301 -1.34 3.42 -7.41
N VAL A 302 -2.17 2.42 -7.23
CA VAL A 302 -2.52 1.92 -5.90
C VAL A 302 -2.69 0.41 -5.91
N ALA A 303 -2.08 -0.25 -4.92
CA ALA A 303 -2.21 -1.68 -4.69
C ALA A 303 -2.49 -1.94 -3.21
N VAL A 304 -3.32 -2.94 -2.93
CA VAL A 304 -3.67 -3.37 -1.58
C VAL A 304 -3.40 -4.86 -1.46
N LEU A 305 -2.78 -5.29 -0.36
CA LEU A 305 -2.65 -6.69 0.02
C LEU A 305 -3.29 -6.87 1.40
N LYS A 306 -4.31 -7.70 1.47
CA LYS A 306 -4.85 -8.22 2.73
C LYS A 306 -4.09 -9.50 3.08
N ILE A 307 -3.40 -9.51 4.22
CA ILE A 307 -2.76 -10.70 4.79
C ILE A 307 -3.69 -11.23 5.88
N GLY A 308 -4.12 -12.46 5.73
CA GLY A 308 -5.11 -13.06 6.61
C GLY A 308 -6.52 -12.91 6.08
N ASP A 309 -7.43 -13.46 6.86
CA ASP A 309 -8.87 -13.47 6.61
C ASP A 309 -9.56 -12.49 7.57
N ARG A 310 -10.84 -12.65 7.82
CA ARG A 310 -11.51 -11.86 8.83
C ARG A 310 -10.93 -12.06 10.23
N ILE A 311 -10.53 -13.28 10.58
CA ILE A 311 -9.98 -13.64 11.91
C ILE A 311 -8.54 -14.19 11.86
N ASP A 312 -7.93 -14.23 10.71
CA ASP A 312 -6.62 -14.87 10.44
C ASP A 312 -6.31 -16.09 11.32
N ASP A 313 -6.98 -17.18 11.03
CA ASP A 313 -6.86 -18.44 11.76
C ASP A 313 -5.72 -19.35 11.24
N HIS A 314 -4.75 -18.74 10.54
CA HIS A 314 -3.60 -19.45 9.98
C HIS A 314 -2.80 -20.16 11.06
N GLN A 315 -2.40 -21.39 10.75
CA GLN A 315 -1.64 -22.22 11.66
C GLN A 315 -0.15 -22.06 11.45
N TYR A 316 0.56 -21.66 12.51
CA TYR A 316 2.01 -21.55 12.52
C TYR A 316 2.64 -22.63 13.38
N THR A 317 3.89 -22.99 13.05
CA THR A 317 4.77 -23.78 13.93
C THR A 317 6.01 -22.95 14.25
N MET A 318 6.09 -22.46 15.47
CA MET A 318 7.19 -21.60 15.95
C MET A 318 7.59 -22.03 17.35
N ASN A 319 8.87 -21.93 17.66
CA ASN A 319 9.42 -22.29 18.98
C ASN A 319 9.02 -23.72 19.45
N GLY A 320 8.86 -24.65 18.50
CA GLY A 320 8.47 -26.03 18.79
C GLY A 320 6.99 -26.23 19.09
N GLN A 321 6.16 -25.20 18.95
CA GLN A 321 4.72 -25.25 19.18
C GLN A 321 3.96 -24.94 17.88
N THR A 322 2.92 -25.74 17.60
CA THR A 322 1.94 -25.47 16.52
C THR A 322 0.71 -24.82 17.13
N PHE A 323 0.28 -23.71 16.55
CA PHE A 323 -0.84 -22.90 17.07
C PHE A 323 -1.54 -22.16 15.95
N LYS A 324 -2.79 -21.75 16.18
CA LYS A 324 -3.50 -20.79 15.31
C LYS A 324 -3.14 -19.36 15.73
N PHE A 325 -2.95 -18.50 14.76
CA PHE A 325 -2.56 -17.11 15.06
C PHE A 325 -3.62 -16.37 15.87
N HIS A 326 -4.88 -16.53 15.51
CA HIS A 326 -6.00 -15.96 16.24
C HIS A 326 -6.03 -16.40 17.72
N ASP A 327 -5.81 -17.71 18.00
CA ASP A 327 -5.76 -18.21 19.38
C ASP A 327 -4.58 -17.61 20.17
N ALA A 328 -3.41 -17.46 19.52
CA ALA A 328 -2.27 -16.83 20.16
C ALA A 328 -2.53 -15.33 20.44
N SER A 329 -3.21 -14.62 19.54
CA SER A 329 -3.54 -13.22 19.72
C SER A 329 -4.45 -13.00 20.94
N HIS A 330 -5.35 -13.92 21.22
CA HIS A 330 -6.23 -13.91 22.40
C HIS A 330 -5.63 -14.51 23.66
N ARG A 331 -4.39 -15.00 23.62
CA ARG A 331 -3.75 -15.72 24.74
C ARG A 331 -4.49 -17.02 25.10
N ALA A 332 -5.20 -17.61 24.14
CA ALA A 332 -5.89 -18.88 24.30
C ALA A 332 -4.95 -20.12 24.24
N VAL A 333 -3.65 -19.88 23.97
CA VAL A 333 -2.61 -20.91 23.97
C VAL A 333 -1.48 -20.53 24.92
N SER A 334 -0.74 -21.53 25.41
CA SER A 334 0.45 -21.28 26.24
C SER A 334 1.45 -20.43 25.48
N ASN A 335 2.12 -19.51 26.18
CA ASN A 335 3.09 -18.57 25.59
C ASN A 335 2.50 -17.70 24.45
N GLY A 336 1.18 -17.45 24.48
CA GLY A 336 0.48 -16.73 23.41
C GLY A 336 1.06 -15.36 23.11
N GLU A 337 1.60 -14.62 24.09
CA GLU A 337 2.25 -13.33 23.85
C GLU A 337 3.56 -13.50 23.03
N ASP A 338 4.41 -14.46 23.38
CA ASP A 338 5.64 -14.73 22.65
C ASP A 338 5.37 -15.22 21.22
N LEU A 339 4.34 -16.06 21.06
CA LEU A 339 3.94 -16.59 19.75
C LEU A 339 3.34 -15.50 18.86
N HIS A 340 2.49 -14.64 19.41
CA HIS A 340 1.93 -13.49 18.70
C HIS A 340 3.06 -12.53 18.26
N HIS A 341 3.98 -12.20 19.16
CA HIS A 341 5.14 -11.36 18.83
C HIS A 341 6.05 -12.00 17.75
N ALA A 342 6.19 -13.32 17.76
CA ALA A 342 6.93 -14.01 16.70
C ALA A 342 6.25 -13.90 15.34
N VAL A 343 4.90 -13.94 15.29
CA VAL A 343 4.14 -13.70 14.06
C VAL A 343 4.23 -12.25 13.62
N ASP A 344 4.14 -11.27 14.54
CA ASP A 344 4.36 -9.85 14.21
C ASP A 344 5.70 -9.65 13.52
N ARG A 345 6.77 -10.27 14.02
CA ARG A 345 8.10 -10.19 13.42
C ARG A 345 8.15 -10.84 12.04
N LEU A 346 7.48 -11.97 11.84
CA LEU A 346 7.38 -12.61 10.53
C LEU A 346 6.68 -11.70 9.51
N ILE A 347 5.56 -11.10 9.88
CA ILE A 347 4.82 -10.14 9.06
C ILE A 347 5.70 -8.94 8.70
N PHE A 348 6.48 -8.42 9.65
CA PHE A 348 7.45 -7.35 9.34
C PHE A 348 8.61 -7.81 8.47
N GLY A 349 9.00 -9.07 8.54
CA GLY A 349 9.93 -9.68 7.58
C GLY A 349 9.39 -9.63 6.15
N HIS A 350 8.11 -9.89 5.95
CA HIS A 350 7.45 -9.73 4.65
C HIS A 350 7.32 -8.26 4.23
N TYR A 351 6.92 -7.39 5.15
CA TYR A 351 6.85 -5.97 4.83
C TYR A 351 8.23 -5.39 4.48
N LYS A 352 9.28 -5.78 5.21
CA LYS A 352 10.67 -5.46 4.85
C LYS A 352 11.01 -5.91 3.43
N TYR A 353 10.63 -7.13 3.05
CA TYR A 353 10.84 -7.65 1.71
C TYR A 353 10.19 -6.77 0.62
N LEU A 354 8.97 -6.29 0.85
CA LEU A 354 8.32 -5.31 -0.05
C LEU A 354 9.15 -4.02 -0.15
N LEU A 355 9.64 -3.50 0.98
CA LEU A 355 10.45 -2.28 1.00
C LEU A 355 11.78 -2.48 0.27
N ASP A 356 12.45 -3.61 0.48
CA ASP A 356 13.68 -3.98 -0.23
C ASP A 356 13.43 -4.04 -1.75
N THR A 357 12.33 -4.67 -2.17
CA THR A 357 11.93 -4.79 -3.58
C THR A 357 11.68 -3.41 -4.20
N LEU A 358 10.91 -2.54 -3.54
CA LEU A 358 10.66 -1.18 -4.00
C LEU A 358 11.93 -0.32 -4.04
N ALA A 359 12.83 -0.52 -3.08
CA ALA A 359 14.11 0.21 -3.02
C ALA A 359 15.07 -0.22 -4.14
N ALA A 360 14.99 -1.47 -4.57
CA ALA A 360 15.83 -2.01 -5.67
C ALA A 360 15.45 -1.49 -7.05
N TYR A 361 14.19 -1.08 -7.26
CA TYR A 361 13.77 -0.48 -8.52
C TYR A 361 14.33 0.94 -8.67
N THR A 362 15.12 1.15 -9.72
CA THR A 362 15.71 2.46 -10.04
C THR A 362 14.80 3.23 -10.99
N THR A 363 14.60 4.51 -10.70
CA THR A 363 13.89 5.47 -11.55
C THR A 363 14.83 6.60 -11.99
N PRO A 364 14.48 7.42 -12.98
CA PRO A 364 15.30 8.57 -13.34
C PRO A 364 15.56 9.57 -12.20
N THR A 365 14.70 9.59 -11.19
CA THR A 365 14.77 10.51 -10.04
C THR A 365 15.26 9.86 -8.75
N GLY A 366 15.70 8.60 -8.79
CA GLY A 366 16.17 7.86 -7.62
C GLY A 366 15.51 6.50 -7.47
N SER A 367 15.38 6.02 -6.25
CA SER A 367 14.69 4.76 -5.96
C SER A 367 13.16 4.90 -6.11
N LEU A 368 12.50 3.86 -6.59
CA LEU A 368 11.05 3.86 -6.78
C LEU A 368 10.29 4.19 -5.49
N ILE A 369 10.75 3.66 -4.35
CA ILE A 369 10.11 3.90 -3.04
C ILE A 369 10.04 5.39 -2.67
N ASP A 370 10.99 6.20 -3.15
CA ASP A 370 11.05 7.63 -2.82
C ASP A 370 9.93 8.42 -3.54
N SER A 371 9.44 7.91 -4.68
CA SER A 371 8.35 8.53 -5.44
C SER A 371 6.95 8.18 -4.94
N GLY A 372 6.80 7.21 -4.03
CA GLY A 372 5.52 6.78 -3.50
C GLY A 372 5.56 6.57 -2.00
N VAL A 373 4.58 5.84 -1.51
CA VAL A 373 4.52 5.39 -0.12
C VAL A 373 4.00 3.96 -0.04
N ALA A 374 4.74 3.10 0.67
CA ALA A 374 4.28 1.80 1.11
C ALA A 374 3.78 1.94 2.55
N ILE A 375 2.61 1.40 2.84
CA ILE A 375 1.91 1.50 4.12
C ILE A 375 1.66 0.09 4.64
N TRP A 376 1.99 -0.15 5.90
CA TRP A 376 1.49 -1.28 6.64
C TRP A 376 0.56 -0.78 7.74
N ALA A 377 -0.59 -1.43 7.90
CA ALA A 377 -1.52 -1.20 8.98
C ALA A 377 -2.08 -2.53 9.50
N ASN A 378 -2.56 -2.55 10.73
CA ASN A 378 -3.31 -3.69 11.24
C ASN A 378 -4.80 -3.34 11.30
N GLN A 379 -5.68 -4.34 11.18
CA GLN A 379 -7.13 -4.10 11.30
C GLN A 379 -7.52 -3.57 12.67
N CYS A 380 -6.86 -4.04 13.73
CA CYS A 380 -7.09 -3.58 15.11
C CYS A 380 -5.76 -3.34 15.83
N ALA A 381 -5.80 -2.76 17.02
CA ALA A 381 -4.60 -2.39 17.73
C ALA A 381 -3.95 -3.57 18.47
N THR A 382 -4.75 -4.43 19.06
CA THR A 382 -4.29 -5.54 19.92
C THR A 382 -5.17 -6.77 19.73
N GLY A 383 -4.72 -7.91 20.22
CA GLY A 383 -5.53 -9.13 20.29
C GLY A 383 -6.79 -9.02 21.17
N ALA A 384 -6.94 -7.93 21.91
CA ALA A 384 -8.19 -7.60 22.61
C ALA A 384 -9.22 -6.90 21.71
N HIS A 385 -9.00 -6.85 20.39
CA HIS A 385 -9.83 -6.14 19.42
C HIS A 385 -9.94 -4.64 19.70
N SER A 386 -8.90 -4.01 20.24
CA SER A 386 -8.92 -2.58 20.48
C SER A 386 -8.95 -1.79 19.17
N PHE A 387 -9.82 -0.78 19.11
CA PHE A 387 -9.93 0.16 17.98
C PHE A 387 -9.22 1.49 18.25
N SER A 388 -8.60 1.60 19.40
CA SER A 388 -7.76 2.76 19.75
C SER A 388 -6.29 2.41 19.59
N ASN A 389 -5.51 3.33 19.06
CA ASN A 389 -4.07 3.15 18.82
C ASN A 389 -3.76 2.03 17.80
N VAL A 390 -4.55 1.97 16.72
CA VAL A 390 -4.29 1.08 15.59
C VAL A 390 -2.99 1.50 14.91
N PRO A 391 -2.01 0.57 14.72
CA PRO A 391 -0.70 0.93 14.23
C PRO A 391 -0.70 1.21 12.71
N TRP A 392 0.07 2.23 12.32
CA TRP A 392 0.35 2.58 10.94
C TRP A 392 1.84 2.81 10.75
N ILE A 393 2.43 2.18 9.76
CA ILE A 393 3.83 2.36 9.38
C ILE A 393 3.89 2.70 7.90
N LEU A 394 4.45 3.87 7.58
CA LEU A 394 4.66 4.34 6.23
C LEU A 394 6.15 4.26 5.89
N ALA A 395 6.48 3.93 4.66
CA ALA A 395 7.83 3.97 4.13
C ALA A 395 7.83 4.64 2.75
N GLY A 396 8.68 5.63 2.55
CA GLY A 396 8.71 6.46 1.35
C GLY A 396 8.01 7.79 1.56
N SER A 397 8.46 8.80 0.80
CA SER A 397 8.07 10.19 1.03
C SER A 397 6.92 10.69 0.14
N ALA A 398 6.45 9.90 -0.83
CA ALA A 398 5.54 10.38 -1.88
C ALA A 398 6.02 11.71 -2.48
N ASN A 399 7.25 11.71 -3.02
CA ASN A 399 7.93 12.89 -3.57
C ASN A 399 8.14 14.03 -2.54
N GLY A 400 8.43 13.69 -1.29
CA GLY A 400 8.71 14.68 -0.24
C GLY A 400 7.48 15.19 0.51
N PHE A 401 6.30 14.55 0.34
CA PHE A 401 5.09 14.92 1.07
C PHE A 401 5.13 14.44 2.53
N PHE A 402 5.54 13.19 2.77
CA PHE A 402 5.61 12.62 4.11
C PHE A 402 6.97 12.84 4.74
N LYS A 403 6.99 13.12 6.05
CA LYS A 403 8.19 13.02 6.87
C LYS A 403 8.80 11.64 6.77
N GLN A 404 10.11 11.58 6.90
CA GLN A 404 10.85 10.32 6.92
C GLN A 404 11.78 10.26 8.12
N GLY A 405 12.14 9.04 8.54
CA GLY A 405 12.99 8.79 9.69
C GLY A 405 12.36 9.26 11.01
N LYS A 406 11.04 9.13 11.17
CA LYS A 406 10.31 9.64 12.34
C LYS A 406 9.35 8.62 12.95
N TYR A 407 9.27 8.66 14.27
CA TYR A 407 8.20 8.06 15.05
C TYR A 407 7.39 9.19 15.69
N VAL A 408 6.11 9.30 15.34
CA VAL A 408 5.23 10.39 15.75
C VAL A 408 3.97 9.86 16.42
N THR A 409 3.43 10.65 17.34
CA THR A 409 2.11 10.41 17.91
C THR A 409 1.15 11.48 17.37
N VAL A 410 -0.03 11.06 16.90
CA VAL A 410 -1.08 11.96 16.42
C VAL A 410 -2.22 12.04 17.43
N GLY A 411 -3.02 13.12 17.35
CA GLY A 411 -4.17 13.32 18.22
C GLY A 411 -3.80 13.65 19.67
N THR A 412 -4.70 13.34 20.59
CA THR A 412 -4.59 13.73 22.01
C THR A 412 -3.64 12.87 22.82
N GLY A 413 -3.00 11.87 22.22
CA GLY A 413 -2.06 10.99 22.92
C GLY A 413 -2.71 10.02 23.93
N ASN A 414 -4.01 9.96 24.01
CA ASN A 414 -4.70 9.06 24.91
C ASN A 414 -4.75 7.64 24.35
N MET A 415 -3.66 6.93 24.58
CA MET A 415 -3.30 5.78 23.76
C MET A 415 -3.30 4.44 24.45
N PRO A 416 -3.38 4.31 25.74
CA PRO A 416 -3.27 2.97 26.27
C PRO A 416 -4.43 2.14 25.75
N GLY A 417 -4.07 1.04 25.16
CA GLY A 417 -4.80 -0.14 24.88
C GLY A 417 -6.27 -0.11 24.76
N GLY A 418 -6.77 1.00 24.79
CA GLY A 418 -8.10 1.38 24.51
C GLY A 418 -9.16 0.43 25.02
N LYS A 419 -10.23 0.52 24.40
CA LYS A 419 -11.43 -0.24 24.69
C LYS A 419 -11.33 -1.60 24.01
N GLN A 420 -11.60 -2.63 24.75
CA GLN A 420 -11.68 -4.01 24.26
C GLN A 420 -12.92 -4.22 23.38
N ASP A 421 -12.95 -5.33 22.67
CA ASP A 421 -14.10 -5.85 21.92
C ASP A 421 -14.70 -4.87 20.91
N GLY A 422 -13.82 -4.18 20.19
CA GLY A 422 -14.24 -3.31 19.11
C GLY A 422 -15.01 -2.08 19.54
N VAL A 423 -14.87 -1.64 20.78
CA VAL A 423 -15.40 -0.35 21.20
C VAL A 423 -14.53 0.73 20.57
N GLY A 424 -15.06 1.38 19.53
CA GLY A 424 -14.38 2.37 18.73
C GLY A 424 -14.05 3.64 19.46
N GLY A 425 -13.33 4.47 18.79
CA GLY A 425 -13.15 5.86 19.17
C GLY A 425 -14.48 6.60 19.18
N ASP A 426 -14.47 7.71 19.82
CA ASP A 426 -15.61 8.63 19.99
C ASP A 426 -15.72 9.68 18.88
N GLY A 427 -15.12 9.41 17.70
CA GLY A 427 -15.00 10.40 16.64
C GLY A 427 -13.94 11.46 16.93
N SER A 428 -12.93 11.12 17.72
CA SER A 428 -11.86 12.02 18.14
C SER A 428 -11.05 12.57 16.97
N VAL A 429 -10.27 13.62 17.24
CA VAL A 429 -9.36 14.24 16.26
C VAL A 429 -8.29 13.29 15.72
N SER A 430 -8.07 12.13 16.33
CA SER A 430 -7.15 11.09 15.91
C SER A 430 -7.81 9.98 15.08
N GLY A 431 -8.99 10.21 14.54
CA GLY A 431 -9.71 9.22 13.73
C GLY A 431 -8.99 8.83 12.43
N VAL A 432 -9.19 7.57 12.00
CA VAL A 432 -8.58 7.01 10.79
C VAL A 432 -8.93 7.81 9.52
N ASN A 433 -10.08 8.48 9.48
CA ASN A 433 -10.45 9.35 8.36
C ASN A 433 -9.42 10.46 8.10
N LYS A 434 -8.80 11.05 9.14
CA LYS A 434 -7.70 12.02 8.97
C LYS A 434 -6.43 11.36 8.41
N MET A 435 -6.15 10.12 8.82
CA MET A 435 -5.06 9.33 8.22
C MET A 435 -5.31 9.09 6.73
N LEU A 436 -6.53 8.70 6.36
CA LEU A 436 -6.91 8.47 4.96
C LEU A 436 -6.89 9.76 4.14
N ASN A 437 -7.33 10.90 4.70
CA ASN A 437 -7.17 12.21 4.08
C ASN A 437 -5.70 12.54 3.80
N THR A 438 -4.82 12.24 4.77
CA THR A 438 -3.38 12.48 4.62
C THR A 438 -2.79 11.61 3.52
N VAL A 439 -3.17 10.33 3.45
CA VAL A 439 -2.75 9.39 2.39
C VAL A 439 -3.24 9.85 1.01
N LEU A 440 -4.52 10.23 0.90
CA LEU A 440 -5.09 10.75 -0.36
C LEU A 440 -4.35 12.01 -0.83
N THR A 441 -4.09 12.94 0.08
CA THR A 441 -3.36 14.17 -0.25
C THR A 441 -1.94 13.85 -0.73
N GLY A 442 -1.23 12.94 -0.05
CA GLY A 442 0.10 12.47 -0.46
C GLY A 442 0.09 11.74 -1.80
N ALA A 443 -1.00 11.05 -2.15
CA ALA A 443 -1.21 10.45 -3.46
C ALA A 443 -1.55 11.50 -4.56
N GLY A 444 -1.63 12.78 -4.21
CA GLY A 444 -2.04 13.85 -5.12
C GLY A 444 -3.54 13.89 -5.39
N VAL A 445 -4.36 13.44 -4.44
CA VAL A 445 -5.82 13.52 -4.42
C VAL A 445 -6.24 14.30 -3.16
N PRO A 446 -6.02 15.62 -3.12
CA PRO A 446 -6.21 16.39 -1.91
C PRO A 446 -7.68 16.37 -1.47
N THR A 447 -7.89 16.05 -0.20
CA THR A 447 -9.20 16.04 0.46
C THR A 447 -9.02 16.25 1.97
N ASP A 448 -10.05 16.77 2.62
CA ASP A 448 -10.09 16.98 4.06
C ASP A 448 -11.24 16.26 4.76
N ASN A 449 -12.13 15.60 4.00
CA ASN A 449 -13.38 15.03 4.51
C ASN A 449 -13.70 13.63 3.98
N PHE A 450 -12.69 12.84 3.62
CA PHE A 450 -12.89 11.44 3.23
C PHE A 450 -13.41 10.61 4.41
N GLY A 451 -14.22 9.60 4.10
CA GLY A 451 -14.89 8.75 5.09
C GLY A 451 -16.26 9.27 5.47
N GLU A 452 -16.65 9.12 6.72
CA GLU A 452 -17.94 9.58 7.23
C GLU A 452 -17.94 11.12 7.42
N PRO A 453 -18.87 11.86 6.81
CA PRO A 453 -18.88 13.33 6.87
C PRO A 453 -19.01 13.93 8.26
N SER A 454 -19.53 13.18 9.23
CA SER A 454 -19.67 13.63 10.63
C SER A 454 -18.37 13.58 11.44
N LEU A 455 -17.33 12.94 10.91
CA LEU A 455 -16.03 12.85 11.57
C LEU A 455 -15.24 14.17 11.45
N PRO A 456 -14.29 14.43 12.37
CA PRO A 456 -13.43 15.60 12.29
C PRO A 456 -12.65 15.64 10.96
N LYS A 457 -12.72 16.77 10.27
CA LYS A 457 -12.07 17.01 8.99
C LYS A 457 -10.55 17.23 9.12
N GLY A 458 -9.87 17.26 7.98
CA GLY A 458 -8.47 17.62 7.85
C GLY A 458 -7.53 16.44 7.74
N THR A 459 -6.24 16.74 7.69
CA THR A 459 -5.11 15.81 7.64
C THR A 459 -4.35 15.84 8.97
N PHE A 460 -3.43 14.90 9.15
CA PHE A 460 -2.46 14.95 10.25
C PHE A 460 -1.23 15.76 9.82
N SER A 461 -1.12 16.99 10.31
CA SER A 461 0.03 17.88 10.04
C SER A 461 1.35 17.33 10.58
N GLU A 462 1.30 16.48 11.60
CA GLU A 462 2.45 15.82 12.21
C GLU A 462 3.18 14.89 11.23
N LEU A 463 2.50 14.44 10.18
CA LEU A 463 3.05 13.51 9.17
C LEU A 463 3.69 14.23 7.98
N LEU A 464 3.45 15.54 7.82
CA LEU A 464 3.88 16.31 6.65
C LEU A 464 5.32 16.78 6.78
N ALA A 465 6.10 16.72 5.66
CA ALA A 465 7.51 17.13 5.62
C ALA A 465 7.71 18.65 5.75
#